data_f9b004f8839b9a98b2ad48e9e241a495
#
_entry.id   f9b004f8839b9a98b2ad48e9e241a495
#
_cell.length_a   1.000
_cell.length_b   1.000
_cell.length_c   1.000
_cell.angle_alpha   90.00
_cell.angle_beta   90.00
_cell.angle_gamma   90.00
#
_symmetry.space_group_name_H-M   'P 1'
#
loop_
_entity.id
_entity.type
_entity.pdbx_description
1 polymer ?
#
loop_
_entity_poly.entity_id
_entity_poly.type
_entity_poly.pdbx_seq_one_letter_code
_entity_poly.pdbx_strand_id
1 'polypeptide(L)'
;IMLQEPGLNYIELVEKDQSTQLPQKNFNYIWNFHHINLECYDVRLSVNFLNKNFNMTEGKWLAPPELGDVNINPNQLAIFNLDNNHSGIHINKADFLFSWRNKFIHNPTIGGHPAFNIKDINQFLIKLEKLEIPFTDAKVYAMPDIHQVYLFDPNANIIEINQNIRKT
;
A
#
# COMPACT_ATOMS: atom_id res chain seq x y z
N ILE A 1 -13.20 -9.79 -16.78
CA ILE A 1 -14.37 -9.00 -16.35
C ILE A 1 -13.86 -7.77 -15.62
N MET A 2 -14.34 -6.59 -16.01
CA MET A 2 -14.03 -5.34 -15.31
C MET A 2 -15.21 -4.95 -14.43
N LEU A 3 -14.93 -4.56 -13.20
CA LEU A 3 -15.91 -4.07 -12.24
C LEU A 3 -15.45 -2.73 -11.66
N GLN A 4 -16.38 -1.89 -11.26
CA GLN A 4 -16.08 -0.66 -10.55
C GLN A 4 -16.60 -0.77 -9.11
N GLU A 5 -15.71 -0.58 -8.13
CA GLU A 5 -16.09 -0.56 -6.74
C GLU A 5 -16.57 0.85 -6.30
N PRO A 6 -17.25 1.02 -5.16
CA PRO A 6 -17.84 2.30 -4.75
C PRO A 6 -16.88 3.49 -4.61
N GLY A 7 -15.58 3.26 -4.41
CA GLY A 7 -14.53 4.29 -4.44
C GLY A 7 -14.09 4.69 -5.85
N LEU A 8 -14.78 4.17 -6.88
CA LEU A 8 -14.51 4.39 -8.30
C LEU A 8 -13.24 3.70 -8.84
N ASN A 9 -12.60 2.86 -8.04
CA ASN A 9 -11.48 2.05 -8.51
C ASN A 9 -11.99 0.92 -9.42
N TYR A 10 -11.21 0.59 -10.45
CA TYR A 10 -11.50 -0.53 -11.34
C TYR A 10 -10.81 -1.80 -10.87
N ILE A 11 -11.56 -2.88 -10.81
CA ILE A 11 -11.08 -4.22 -10.47
C ILE A 11 -11.24 -5.12 -11.69
N GLU A 12 -10.15 -5.72 -12.14
CA GLU A 12 -10.18 -6.72 -13.18
C GLU A 12 -10.20 -8.12 -12.58
N LEU A 13 -11.20 -8.91 -12.98
CA LEU A 13 -11.26 -10.34 -12.69
C LEU A 13 -10.79 -11.12 -13.89
N VAL A 14 -9.74 -11.89 -13.72
CA VAL A 14 -9.18 -12.76 -14.74
C VAL A 14 -9.46 -14.21 -14.34
N GLU A 15 -10.06 -15.00 -15.25
CA GLU A 15 -10.20 -16.43 -15.03
C GLU A 15 -8.81 -17.07 -15.01
N LYS A 16 -8.51 -17.79 -13.93
CA LYS A 16 -7.27 -18.54 -13.84
C LYS A 16 -7.40 -19.82 -14.66
N ASP A 17 -6.74 -19.89 -15.79
CA ASP A 17 -6.58 -21.15 -16.52
C ASP A 17 -5.79 -22.13 -15.64
N GLN A 18 -6.44 -23.25 -15.28
CA GLN A 18 -5.83 -24.30 -14.44
C GLN A 18 -4.62 -24.95 -15.13
N SER A 19 -4.49 -24.83 -16.46
CA SER A 19 -3.35 -25.33 -17.22
C SER A 19 -2.13 -24.41 -17.13
N THR A 20 -2.30 -23.14 -16.76
CA THR A 20 -1.19 -22.21 -16.62
C THR A 20 -0.54 -22.41 -15.26
N GLN A 21 0.35 -23.39 -15.16
CA GLN A 21 1.37 -23.35 -14.12
C GLN A 21 2.14 -22.04 -14.36
N LEU A 22 1.94 -21.05 -13.49
CA LEU A 22 2.83 -19.90 -13.46
C LEU A 22 4.25 -20.47 -13.39
N PRO A 23 5.13 -20.12 -14.32
CA PRO A 23 6.48 -20.62 -14.27
C PRO A 23 7.02 -20.32 -12.87
N GLN A 24 7.46 -21.36 -12.15
CA GLN A 24 8.26 -21.19 -10.95
C GLN A 24 9.59 -20.58 -11.41
N LYS A 25 9.55 -19.30 -11.71
CA LYS A 25 10.76 -18.57 -11.98
C LYS A 25 11.39 -18.31 -10.63
N ASN A 26 12.59 -18.86 -10.43
CA ASN A 26 13.53 -18.39 -9.44
C ASN A 26 13.97 -16.97 -9.85
N PHE A 27 13.05 -16.02 -9.68
CA PHE A 27 13.38 -14.63 -9.89
C PHE A 27 14.13 -14.14 -8.65
N ASN A 28 15.41 -13.91 -8.81
CA ASN A 28 16.19 -13.11 -7.86
C ASN A 28 15.76 -11.62 -7.96
N TYR A 29 14.46 -11.36 -7.73
CA TYR A 29 14.00 -9.98 -7.67
C TYR A 29 14.63 -9.32 -6.46
N ILE A 30 15.16 -8.14 -6.70
CA ILE A 30 15.59 -7.22 -5.64
C ILE A 30 14.39 -6.46 -5.06
N TRP A 31 13.20 -6.64 -5.65
CA TRP A 31 11.92 -6.07 -5.22
C TRP A 31 10.77 -7.08 -5.41
N ASN A 32 9.71 -6.93 -4.67
CA ASN A 32 8.45 -7.65 -4.86
C ASN A 32 7.25 -6.74 -4.53
N PHE A 33 6.07 -7.12 -5.06
CA PHE A 33 4.83 -6.41 -4.76
C PHE A 33 4.45 -6.62 -3.29
N HIS A 34 4.02 -5.55 -2.61
CA HIS A 34 3.57 -5.59 -1.24
C HIS A 34 2.05 -5.39 -1.14
N HIS A 35 1.53 -4.25 -1.57
CA HIS A 35 0.11 -3.97 -1.53
C HIS A 35 -0.31 -3.01 -2.65
N ILE A 36 -1.61 -2.94 -2.87
CA ILE A 36 -2.25 -1.83 -3.57
C ILE A 36 -3.03 -1.00 -2.57
N ASN A 37 -2.84 0.31 -2.58
CA ASN A 37 -3.68 1.23 -1.84
C ASN A 37 -4.76 1.78 -2.76
N LEU A 38 -6.01 1.71 -2.33
CA LEU A 38 -7.18 2.22 -3.03
C LEU A 38 -7.76 3.39 -2.26
N GLU A 39 -7.83 4.54 -2.92
CA GLU A 39 -8.54 5.69 -2.40
C GLU A 39 -10.05 5.45 -2.47
N CYS A 40 -10.79 5.89 -1.47
CA CYS A 40 -12.25 5.89 -1.51
C CYS A 40 -12.84 7.08 -0.77
N TYR A 41 -14.09 7.41 -1.09
CA TYR A 41 -14.86 8.40 -0.35
C TYR A 41 -15.44 7.82 0.94
N ASP A 42 -15.91 6.58 0.89
CA ASP A 42 -16.50 5.84 2.01
C ASP A 42 -15.89 4.45 2.14
N VAL A 43 -15.03 4.29 3.14
CA VAL A 43 -14.30 3.04 3.41
C VAL A 43 -15.27 1.88 3.65
N ARG A 44 -16.38 2.12 4.35
CA ARG A 44 -17.33 1.04 4.68
C ARG A 44 -18.10 0.54 3.46
N LEU A 45 -18.41 1.42 2.51
CA LEU A 45 -19.02 0.99 1.24
C LEU A 45 -18.05 0.11 0.44
N SER A 46 -16.79 0.51 0.30
CA SER A 46 -15.76 -0.29 -0.41
C SER A 46 -15.51 -1.64 0.28
N VAL A 47 -15.39 -1.64 1.60
CA VAL A 47 -15.23 -2.89 2.38
C VAL A 47 -16.44 -3.82 2.19
N ASN A 48 -17.65 -3.30 2.31
CA ASN A 48 -18.88 -4.08 2.12
C ASN A 48 -18.98 -4.66 0.70
N PHE A 49 -18.57 -3.87 -0.30
CA PHE A 49 -18.54 -4.32 -1.68
C PHE A 49 -17.59 -5.51 -1.89
N LEU A 50 -16.36 -5.40 -1.38
CA LEU A 50 -15.35 -6.46 -1.50
C LEU A 50 -15.75 -7.72 -0.71
N ASN A 51 -16.27 -7.54 0.49
CA ASN A 51 -16.76 -8.66 1.30
C ASN A 51 -17.92 -9.38 0.59
N LYS A 52 -18.95 -8.65 0.18
CA LYS A 52 -20.18 -9.23 -0.37
C LYS A 52 -19.98 -9.87 -1.74
N ASN A 53 -19.17 -9.27 -2.61
CA ASN A 53 -19.04 -9.72 -3.99
C ASN A 53 -17.86 -10.66 -4.24
N PHE A 54 -16.82 -10.59 -3.38
CA PHE A 54 -15.60 -11.40 -3.53
C PHE A 54 -15.31 -12.30 -2.33
N ASN A 55 -16.20 -12.29 -1.34
CA ASN A 55 -16.04 -13.07 -0.12
C ASN A 55 -14.71 -12.78 0.62
N MET A 56 -14.20 -11.56 0.48
CA MET A 56 -12.98 -11.12 1.14
C MET A 56 -13.27 -10.74 2.58
N THR A 57 -12.40 -11.15 3.49
CA THR A 57 -12.54 -10.84 4.92
C THR A 57 -11.65 -9.65 5.27
N GLU A 58 -12.24 -8.61 5.86
CA GLU A 58 -11.48 -7.48 6.39
C GLU A 58 -10.54 -7.95 7.50
N GLY A 59 -9.28 -7.56 7.38
CA GLY A 59 -8.25 -7.84 8.37
C GLY A 59 -8.20 -6.76 9.47
N LYS A 60 -7.21 -6.91 10.35
CA LYS A 60 -6.94 -5.92 11.40
C LYS A 60 -5.72 -5.09 11.02
N TRP A 61 -5.90 -3.77 10.94
CA TRP A 61 -4.77 -2.87 10.83
C TRP A 61 -4.02 -2.80 12.17
N LEU A 62 -2.72 -3.02 12.14
CA LEU A 62 -1.85 -2.86 13.30
C LEU A 62 -1.06 -1.56 13.14
N ALA A 63 -1.11 -0.68 14.14
CA ALA A 63 -0.26 0.50 14.19
C ALA A 63 1.14 0.14 14.74
N PRO A 64 2.18 0.90 14.38
CA PRO A 64 3.48 0.77 15.01
C PRO A 64 3.38 0.96 16.53
N PRO A 65 4.00 0.08 17.35
CA PRO A 65 3.94 0.18 18.82
C PRO A 65 4.44 1.52 19.37
N GLU A 66 5.36 2.16 18.66
CA GLU A 66 5.95 3.45 19.01
C GLU A 66 4.92 4.59 19.01
N LEU A 67 3.81 4.42 18.30
CA LEU A 67 2.72 5.38 18.27
C LEU A 67 1.76 5.22 19.47
N GLY A 68 1.98 4.23 20.34
CA GLY A 68 1.11 3.91 21.47
C GLY A 68 -0.22 3.26 21.04
N ASP A 69 -1.22 3.34 21.90
CA ASP A 69 -2.55 2.80 21.64
C ASP A 69 -3.33 3.66 20.63
N VAL A 70 -2.93 3.56 19.35
CA VAL A 70 -3.65 4.25 18.28
C VAL A 70 -4.92 3.49 17.95
N ASN A 71 -6.05 4.12 18.18
CA ASN A 71 -7.34 3.61 17.75
C ASN A 71 -7.52 3.89 16.25
N ILE A 72 -7.32 2.86 15.43
CA ILE A 72 -7.53 2.94 13.98
C ILE A 72 -9.03 3.11 13.72
N ASN A 73 -9.39 4.25 13.12
CA ASN A 73 -10.78 4.52 12.77
C ASN A 73 -11.18 3.72 11.52
N PRO A 74 -12.10 2.74 11.62
CA PRO A 74 -12.51 1.90 10.50
C PRO A 74 -13.21 2.66 9.37
N ASN A 75 -13.64 3.91 9.61
CA ASN A 75 -14.19 4.79 8.58
C ASN A 75 -13.13 5.58 7.82
N GLN A 76 -11.86 5.48 8.22
CA GLN A 76 -10.75 6.14 7.56
C GLN A 76 -9.83 5.16 6.84
N LEU A 77 -9.73 3.93 7.34
CA LEU A 77 -8.74 2.97 6.92
C LEU A 77 -9.26 1.53 7.09
N ALA A 78 -9.00 0.68 6.11
CA ALA A 78 -9.26 -0.75 6.16
C ALA A 78 -8.17 -1.52 5.41
N ILE A 79 -8.05 -2.82 5.72
CA ILE A 79 -7.08 -3.70 5.09
C ILE A 79 -7.69 -5.07 4.82
N PHE A 80 -7.34 -5.65 3.67
CA PHE A 80 -7.56 -7.05 3.35
C PHE A 80 -6.20 -7.73 3.23
N ASN A 81 -5.76 -8.33 4.34
CA ASN A 81 -4.42 -8.90 4.45
C ASN A 81 -4.29 -10.19 3.63
N LEU A 82 -3.15 -10.34 2.96
CA LEU A 82 -2.69 -11.62 2.40
C LEU A 82 -1.76 -12.36 3.38
N ASP A 83 -1.14 -11.62 4.32
CA ASP A 83 -0.21 -12.14 5.32
C ASP A 83 -0.18 -11.26 6.59
N ASN A 84 0.73 -11.57 7.51
CA ASN A 84 0.91 -10.83 8.77
C ASN A 84 1.77 -9.54 8.62
N ASN A 85 2.20 -9.21 7.39
CA ASN A 85 3.06 -8.05 7.11
C ASN A 85 2.32 -6.90 6.44
N HIS A 86 0.99 -6.83 6.57
CA HIS A 86 0.14 -5.83 5.94
C HIS A 86 0.16 -5.83 4.40
N SER A 87 0.57 -6.94 3.77
CA SER A 87 0.44 -7.07 2.33
C SER A 87 -1.03 -7.27 1.92
N GLY A 88 -1.39 -6.86 0.70
CA GLY A 88 -2.73 -7.08 0.17
C GLY A 88 -3.40 -5.83 -0.39
N ILE A 89 -4.64 -5.57 0.02
CA ILE A 89 -5.39 -4.38 -0.39
C ILE A 89 -5.57 -3.47 0.82
N HIS A 90 -5.11 -2.24 0.69
CA HIS A 90 -5.39 -1.15 1.61
C HIS A 90 -6.51 -0.28 1.04
N ILE A 91 -7.42 0.15 1.88
CA ILE A 91 -8.48 1.10 1.51
C ILE A 91 -8.38 2.27 2.48
N ASN A 92 -8.24 3.47 1.95
CA ASN A 92 -8.20 4.65 2.77
C ASN A 92 -9.09 5.76 2.22
N LYS A 93 -9.65 6.51 3.14
CA LYS A 93 -10.37 7.73 2.81
C LYS A 93 -9.36 8.83 2.45
N ALA A 94 -9.62 9.55 1.36
CA ALA A 94 -8.84 10.71 0.98
C ALA A 94 -8.79 11.77 2.11
N ASP A 95 -7.59 12.21 2.42
CA ASP A 95 -7.33 13.27 3.39
C ASP A 95 -6.42 14.33 2.76
N PHE A 96 -7.03 15.39 2.23
CA PHE A 96 -6.31 16.44 1.49
C PHE A 96 -5.27 17.19 2.32
N LEU A 97 -5.38 17.17 3.65
CA LEU A 97 -4.43 17.84 4.55
C LEU A 97 -3.36 16.90 5.10
N PHE A 98 -3.39 15.62 4.69
CA PHE A 98 -2.48 14.60 5.22
C PHE A 98 -1.01 14.97 5.04
N SER A 99 -0.60 15.29 3.81
CA SER A 99 0.79 15.65 3.51
C SER A 99 1.24 16.91 4.25
N TRP A 100 0.38 17.90 4.35
CA TRP A 100 0.68 19.14 5.08
C TRP A 100 0.91 18.88 6.59
N ARG A 101 0.01 18.10 7.23
CA ARG A 101 0.15 17.77 8.65
C ARG A 101 1.39 16.97 8.97
N ASN A 102 1.76 16.05 8.08
CA ASN A 102 2.90 15.15 8.26
C ASN A 102 4.20 15.69 7.65
N LYS A 103 4.16 16.88 7.03
CA LYS A 103 5.31 17.46 6.31
C LYS A 103 5.86 16.55 5.21
N PHE A 104 4.98 15.84 4.54
CA PHE A 104 5.30 14.98 3.41
C PHE A 104 5.19 15.76 2.11
N ILE A 105 6.06 15.47 1.15
CA ILE A 105 5.97 15.98 -0.22
C ILE A 105 4.82 15.30 -0.95
N HIS A 106 4.59 14.01 -0.67
CA HIS A 106 3.58 13.16 -1.30
C HIS A 106 2.40 12.94 -0.37
N ASN A 107 1.19 12.87 -0.94
CA ASN A 107 0.00 12.51 -0.17
C ASN A 107 -0.44 11.08 -0.51
N PRO A 108 -0.07 10.07 0.29
CA PRO A 108 -0.37 8.67 0.00
C PRO A 108 -1.86 8.33 0.15
N THR A 109 -2.69 9.25 0.61
CA THR A 109 -4.13 9.02 0.76
C THR A 109 -4.93 9.43 -0.48
N ILE A 110 -4.29 10.01 -1.50
CA ILE A 110 -4.94 10.50 -2.71
C ILE A 110 -4.41 9.75 -3.92
N GLY A 111 -5.32 9.36 -4.82
CA GLY A 111 -5.03 8.75 -6.12
C GLY A 111 -4.74 7.25 -6.07
N GLY A 112 -4.68 6.64 -4.88
CA GLY A 112 -4.24 5.26 -4.74
C GLY A 112 -2.77 5.08 -5.17
N HIS A 113 -2.16 3.95 -4.85
CA HIS A 113 -0.80 3.67 -5.29
C HIS A 113 -0.42 2.20 -5.10
N PRO A 114 0.48 1.66 -5.94
CA PRO A 114 1.15 0.39 -5.69
C PRO A 114 2.28 0.57 -4.69
N ALA A 115 2.53 -0.48 -3.89
CA ALA A 115 3.66 -0.55 -2.98
C ALA A 115 4.54 -1.76 -3.26
N PHE A 116 5.84 -1.56 -3.18
CA PHE A 116 6.84 -2.58 -3.45
C PHE A 116 7.82 -2.72 -2.29
N ASN A 117 8.16 -3.96 -1.94
CA ASN A 117 9.25 -4.24 -1.02
C ASN A 117 10.59 -4.28 -1.76
N ILE A 118 11.62 -3.74 -1.13
CA ILE A 118 13.01 -3.85 -1.55
C ILE A 118 13.89 -4.34 -0.41
N LYS A 119 15.12 -4.79 -0.74
CA LYS A 119 16.05 -5.34 0.27
C LYS A 119 16.80 -4.28 1.07
N ASP A 120 17.09 -3.13 0.46
CA ASP A 120 17.92 -2.10 1.07
C ASP A 120 17.40 -0.71 0.73
N ILE A 121 16.60 -0.16 1.64
CA ILE A 121 16.00 1.15 1.46
C ILE A 121 17.04 2.27 1.61
N ASN A 122 18.11 2.06 2.38
CA ASN A 122 19.14 3.10 2.55
C ASN A 122 19.93 3.30 1.25
N GLN A 123 20.31 2.22 0.57
CA GLN A 123 20.93 2.34 -0.77
C GLN A 123 19.96 2.98 -1.77
N PHE A 124 18.66 2.67 -1.65
CA PHE A 124 17.65 3.28 -2.51
C PHE A 124 17.54 4.79 -2.27
N LEU A 125 17.50 5.24 -1.02
CA LEU A 125 17.47 6.67 -0.68
C LEU A 125 18.70 7.42 -1.24
N ILE A 126 19.91 6.88 -1.05
CA ILE A 126 21.15 7.44 -1.60
C ILE A 126 21.05 7.57 -3.13
N LYS A 127 20.45 6.58 -3.80
CA LYS A 127 20.24 6.63 -5.24
C LYS A 127 19.26 7.74 -5.64
N LEU A 128 18.16 7.92 -4.90
CA LEU A 128 17.20 9.00 -5.17
C LEU A 128 17.84 10.38 -5.00
N GLU A 129 18.61 10.58 -3.92
CA GLU A 129 19.36 11.81 -3.68
C GLU A 129 20.35 12.11 -4.82
N LYS A 130 21.13 11.10 -5.22
CA LYS A 130 22.10 11.26 -6.33
C LYS A 130 21.43 11.60 -7.68
N LEU A 131 20.20 11.15 -7.89
CA LEU A 131 19.43 11.41 -9.10
C LEU A 131 18.53 12.64 -8.97
N GLU A 132 18.60 13.35 -7.84
CA GLU A 132 17.78 14.53 -7.53
C GLU A 132 16.27 14.25 -7.66
N ILE A 133 15.84 13.01 -7.36
CA ILE A 133 14.43 12.61 -7.38
C ILE A 133 13.81 12.99 -6.03
N PRO A 134 12.78 13.85 -5.99
CA PRO A 134 12.08 14.19 -4.76
C PRO A 134 11.40 12.95 -4.17
N PHE A 135 11.54 12.74 -2.86
CA PHE A 135 10.90 11.65 -2.14
C PHE A 135 10.43 12.09 -0.74
N THR A 136 9.52 11.34 -0.17
CA THR A 136 9.13 11.43 1.23
C THR A 136 9.66 10.20 1.96
N ASP A 137 10.59 10.39 2.88
CA ASP A 137 11.04 9.33 3.79
C ASP A 137 10.18 9.34 5.04
N ALA A 138 9.11 8.52 5.04
CA ALA A 138 8.15 8.45 6.13
C ALA A 138 8.64 7.60 7.32
N LYS A 139 9.78 6.90 7.18
CA LYS A 139 10.27 5.97 8.21
C LYS A 139 9.23 4.88 8.53
N VAL A 140 9.20 4.42 9.78
CA VAL A 140 8.14 3.54 10.28
C VAL A 140 6.96 4.42 10.67
N TYR A 141 5.97 4.54 9.77
CA TYR A 141 4.88 5.47 9.95
C TYR A 141 3.51 4.79 10.15
N ALA A 142 3.03 4.05 9.14
CA ALA A 142 1.67 3.51 9.16
C ALA A 142 1.60 2.02 9.49
N MET A 143 2.68 1.28 9.29
CA MET A 143 2.75 -0.16 9.48
C MET A 143 3.93 -0.53 10.38
N PRO A 144 3.74 -1.46 11.35
CA PRO A 144 4.82 -1.89 12.25
C PRO A 144 5.99 -2.49 11.45
N ASP A 145 7.20 -2.14 11.85
CA ASP A 145 8.44 -2.67 11.26
C ASP A 145 8.62 -2.43 9.74
N ILE A 146 7.80 -1.59 9.14
CA ILE A 146 7.90 -1.24 7.72
C ILE A 146 8.40 0.19 7.55
N HIS A 147 9.60 0.33 7.02
CA HIS A 147 10.14 1.62 6.59
C HIS A 147 9.53 1.97 5.23
N GLN A 148 8.87 3.12 5.12
CA GLN A 148 8.09 3.55 3.97
C GLN A 148 8.71 4.78 3.32
N VAL A 149 8.81 4.76 1.98
CA VAL A 149 9.27 5.90 1.16
C VAL A 149 8.28 6.10 0.04
N TYR A 150 7.88 7.35 -0.20
CA TYR A 150 6.98 7.72 -1.29
C TYR A 150 7.71 8.57 -2.33
N LEU A 151 7.46 8.31 -3.60
CA LEU A 151 7.97 9.09 -4.73
C LEU A 151 6.92 9.15 -5.84
N PHE A 152 7.11 10.09 -6.78
CA PHE A 152 6.34 10.13 -8.01
C PHE A 152 7.07 9.40 -9.15
N ASP A 153 6.31 8.70 -9.99
CA ASP A 153 6.77 8.34 -11.31
C ASP A 153 6.73 9.57 -12.25
N PRO A 154 7.27 9.48 -13.50
CA PRO A 154 7.23 10.60 -14.46
C PRO A 154 5.83 11.10 -14.83
N ASN A 155 4.75 10.33 -14.54
CA ASN A 155 3.37 10.70 -14.79
C ASN A 155 2.63 11.20 -13.53
N ALA A 156 3.41 11.48 -12.47
CA ALA A 156 2.90 11.91 -11.17
C ALA A 156 2.04 10.88 -10.42
N ASN A 157 2.15 9.58 -10.76
CA ASN A 157 1.58 8.53 -9.93
C ASN A 157 2.46 8.32 -8.70
N ILE A 158 1.84 8.18 -7.53
CA ILE A 158 2.57 7.83 -6.31
C ILE A 158 2.99 6.36 -6.38
N ILE A 159 4.22 6.10 -5.98
CA ILE A 159 4.76 4.77 -5.75
C ILE A 159 5.25 4.72 -4.31
N GLU A 160 4.88 3.67 -3.58
CA GLU A 160 5.41 3.38 -2.25
C GLU A 160 6.50 2.33 -2.33
N ILE A 161 7.61 2.57 -1.65
CA ILE A 161 8.71 1.63 -1.51
C ILE A 161 8.88 1.30 -0.05
N ASN A 162 8.91 0.01 0.25
CA ASN A 162 8.94 -0.53 1.59
C ASN A 162 10.18 -1.39 1.84
N GLN A 163 10.62 -1.39 3.08
CA GLN A 163 11.52 -2.41 3.62
C GLN A 163 11.00 -2.88 4.97
N ASN A 164 10.84 -4.20 5.13
CA ASN A 164 10.65 -4.77 6.46
C ASN A 164 11.98 -4.71 7.21
N ILE A 165 12.00 -3.98 8.32
CA ILE A 165 13.19 -3.77 9.16
C ILE A 165 13.17 -4.61 10.43
N ARG A 166 12.18 -5.52 10.58
CA ARG A 166 12.13 -6.45 11.71
C ARG A 166 13.45 -7.20 11.79
N LYS A 167 14.12 -7.12 12.94
CA LYS A 167 15.30 -7.93 13.22
C LYS A 167 14.84 -9.38 13.37
N THR A 168 15.25 -10.23 12.44
CA THR A 168 15.11 -11.70 12.54
C THR A 168 16.05 -12.26 13.57
#